data_dcf420521b02b10e5f1edacc887ec26f
#
_entry.id   dcf420521b02b10e5f1edacc887ec26f
#
_cell.length_a   1.000
_cell.length_b   1.000
_cell.length_c   1.000
_cell.angle_alpha   90.00
_cell.angle_beta   90.00
_cell.angle_gamma   90.00
#
_symmetry.space_group_name_H-M   'P 1'
#
loop_
_entity.id
_entity.type
_entity.pdbx_description
1 polymer ?
#
loop_
_entity_poly.entity_id
_entity_poly.type
_entity_poly.pdbx_seq_one_letter_code
_entity_poly.pdbx_strand_id
1 'polypeptide(L)'
;MKFCVNLRMEKLKIGFDAKRAVRNFTGLGNYSRLVIDVLSREYPANDYRLYTPSVRQNDRLKTLIGRKNVTLVTPDTATGRALPALWRVYGGLTSQISRDGIGLFHGLSNELPLDIARAGIPTVVTVHDLIFRRLPECYKPVDRAIYDYKFRHACENATRIIAISERTRDDIVELYGIKPGKIDIVYQGCDPQFAVPVDDATRDRVRAKYNLPERYIIAVGTVEHRKNQLQAVRALRHLPADVSLIIVGGHNKDYVRDVAREVAALGLADRVRLLKGVPFADLPALYAMATVASYTSRYEGFGIPVIEAISAGVPVIAATGSCLEEAGGPGAVYISPDSVDAYVDAARAMLDNPAMRHDLVTRGREYIARFSPENFSHGLMESYTKALG
;
A
#
# COMPACT_ATOMS: atom_id res chain seq x y z
N MET A 1 -3.57 29.54 8.76
CA MET A 1 -3.22 29.85 10.16
C MET A 1 -2.33 28.71 10.66
N LYS A 2 -0.99 28.92 10.73
CA LYS A 2 -0.02 27.92 11.12
C LYS A 2 -0.13 27.71 12.62
N PHE A 3 -0.76 26.64 13.07
CA PHE A 3 -0.59 26.16 14.43
C PHE A 3 0.76 25.44 14.52
N CYS A 4 1.83 26.22 14.76
CA CYS A 4 3.06 25.65 15.29
C CYS A 4 2.81 25.28 16.77
N VAL A 5 2.37 24.07 17.02
CA VAL A 5 2.51 23.50 18.34
C VAL A 5 4.00 23.17 18.50
N ASN A 6 4.75 24.11 19.10
CA ASN A 6 6.12 23.89 19.54
C ASN A 6 6.10 22.95 20.76
N LEU A 7 5.80 21.68 20.54
CA LEU A 7 6.19 20.63 21.47
C LEU A 7 7.71 20.48 21.33
N ARG A 8 8.46 21.07 22.29
CA ARG A 8 9.82 20.62 22.58
C ARG A 8 9.73 19.17 23.07
N MET A 9 9.51 18.25 22.12
CA MET A 9 9.66 16.83 22.38
C MET A 9 11.16 16.58 22.60
N GLU A 10 11.52 16.07 23.77
CA GLU A 10 12.85 15.49 23.98
C GLU A 10 13.13 14.50 22.83
N LYS A 11 14.40 14.39 22.45
CA LYS A 11 14.86 13.50 21.39
C LYS A 11 14.32 12.08 21.61
N LEU A 12 13.36 11.66 20.80
CA LEU A 12 12.72 10.36 20.91
C LEU A 12 13.53 9.30 20.15
N LYS A 13 13.78 8.17 20.80
CA LYS A 13 14.35 6.99 20.14
C LYS A 13 13.24 6.02 19.77
N ILE A 14 12.99 5.87 18.48
CA ILE A 14 11.89 5.08 17.92
C ILE A 14 12.44 3.80 17.28
N GLY A 15 11.95 2.65 17.74
CA GLY A 15 12.24 1.35 17.15
C GLY A 15 11.18 0.93 16.15
N PHE A 16 11.60 0.40 14.99
CA PHE A 16 10.70 -0.15 13.98
C PHE A 16 10.95 -1.64 13.73
N ASP A 17 9.89 -2.44 13.62
CA ASP A 17 10.02 -3.73 12.93
C ASP A 17 10.21 -3.49 11.43
N ALA A 18 11.46 -3.47 11.00
CA ALA A 18 11.86 -3.12 9.65
C ALA A 18 12.02 -4.33 8.71
N LYS A 19 11.60 -5.54 9.12
CA LYS A 19 11.69 -6.75 8.27
C LYS A 19 11.11 -6.51 6.87
N ARG A 20 9.95 -5.84 6.78
CA ARG A 20 9.30 -5.55 5.49
C ARG A 20 10.04 -4.46 4.71
N ALA A 21 10.53 -3.42 5.36
CA ALA A 21 11.33 -2.38 4.71
C ALA A 21 12.55 -2.96 4.00
N VAL A 22 13.22 -3.94 4.64
CA VAL A 22 14.45 -4.56 4.14
C VAL A 22 14.18 -5.62 3.06
N ARG A 23 13.15 -6.47 3.24
CA ARG A 23 13.00 -7.73 2.48
C ARG A 23 11.81 -7.76 1.52
N ASN A 24 10.90 -6.79 1.58
CA ASN A 24 9.69 -6.77 0.78
C ASN A 24 9.71 -5.63 -0.24
N PHE A 25 9.41 -5.94 -1.50
CA PHE A 25 9.39 -4.99 -2.62
C PHE A 25 7.96 -4.63 -3.08
N THR A 26 6.94 -5.11 -2.37
CA THR A 26 5.53 -4.84 -2.63
C THR A 26 4.97 -3.79 -1.67
N GLY A 27 3.66 -3.59 -1.62
CA GLY A 27 2.98 -2.55 -0.85
C GLY A 27 3.43 -2.42 0.60
N LEU A 28 3.52 -3.52 1.37
CA LEU A 28 3.97 -3.49 2.78
C LEU A 28 5.42 -2.98 2.94
N GLY A 29 6.30 -3.35 2.01
CA GLY A 29 7.68 -2.86 2.01
C GLY A 29 7.76 -1.39 1.62
N ASN A 30 6.97 -0.95 0.63
CA ASN A 30 6.88 0.45 0.23
C ASN A 30 6.34 1.31 1.38
N TYR A 31 5.27 0.89 2.04
CA TYR A 31 4.75 1.56 3.23
C TYR A 31 5.82 1.69 4.32
N SER A 32 6.48 0.58 4.67
CA SER A 32 7.49 0.59 5.74
C SER A 32 8.64 1.56 5.42
N ARG A 33 9.10 1.61 4.19
CA ARG A 33 10.13 2.58 3.75
C ARG A 33 9.60 4.00 3.76
N LEU A 34 8.35 4.24 3.33
CA LEU A 34 7.73 5.57 3.35
C LEU A 34 7.64 6.12 4.78
N VAL A 35 7.18 5.32 5.76
CA VAL A 35 7.15 5.72 7.17
C VAL A 35 8.53 6.17 7.66
N ILE A 36 9.56 5.35 7.39
CA ILE A 36 10.94 5.65 7.80
C ILE A 36 11.44 6.92 7.09
N ASP A 37 11.16 7.06 5.80
CA ASP A 37 11.56 8.21 5.00
C ASP A 37 10.98 9.52 5.53
N VAL A 38 9.66 9.59 5.63
CA VAL A 38 8.98 10.83 6.02
C VAL A 38 9.34 11.22 7.46
N LEU A 39 9.37 10.28 8.39
CA LEU A 39 9.69 10.59 9.78
C LEU A 39 11.14 11.02 9.96
N SER A 40 12.10 10.32 9.34
CA SER A 40 13.52 10.66 9.49
C SER A 40 13.91 11.97 8.81
N ARG A 41 13.12 12.41 7.80
CA ARG A 41 13.29 13.70 7.12
C ARG A 41 12.60 14.85 7.86
N GLU A 42 11.33 14.68 8.23
CA GLU A 42 10.54 15.75 8.83
C GLU A 42 10.85 15.95 10.34
N TYR A 43 11.29 14.88 11.02
CA TYR A 43 11.65 14.92 12.44
C TYR A 43 13.11 14.46 12.67
N PRO A 44 14.11 15.20 12.15
CA PRO A 44 15.51 14.78 12.12
C PRO A 44 16.17 14.75 13.51
N ALA A 45 15.56 15.35 14.54
CA ALA A 45 16.06 15.32 15.91
C ALA A 45 15.90 13.93 16.56
N ASN A 46 14.96 13.12 16.10
CA ASN A 46 14.71 11.78 16.60
C ASN A 46 15.75 10.76 16.09
N ASP A 47 15.93 9.66 16.84
CA ASP A 47 16.77 8.51 16.45
C ASP A 47 15.87 7.32 16.06
N TYR A 48 16.08 6.78 14.88
CA TYR A 48 15.26 5.72 14.29
C TYR A 48 16.05 4.41 14.18
N ARG A 49 15.66 3.39 14.94
CA ARG A 49 16.27 2.06 14.96
C ARG A 49 15.46 1.06 14.15
N LEU A 50 16.05 0.53 13.07
CA LEU A 50 15.41 -0.37 12.13
C LEU A 50 15.76 -1.81 12.45
N TYR A 51 14.96 -2.50 13.25
CA TYR A 51 15.18 -3.89 13.64
C TYR A 51 14.79 -4.85 12.51
N THR A 52 15.76 -5.69 12.10
CA THR A 52 15.54 -6.70 11.07
C THR A 52 16.27 -8.00 11.41
N PRO A 53 15.64 -9.18 11.17
CA PRO A 53 16.29 -10.46 11.46
C PRO A 53 17.53 -10.73 10.60
N SER A 54 17.66 -10.09 9.45
CA SER A 54 18.82 -10.20 8.57
C SER A 54 18.89 -9.05 7.58
N VAL A 55 20.09 -8.70 7.16
CA VAL A 55 20.32 -7.70 6.10
C VAL A 55 20.15 -8.36 4.73
N ARG A 56 19.49 -7.67 3.81
CA ARG A 56 19.44 -8.02 2.40
C ARG A 56 19.77 -6.76 1.58
N GLN A 57 20.54 -6.93 0.51
CA GLN A 57 20.77 -5.84 -0.42
C GLN A 57 19.44 -5.32 -0.97
N ASN A 58 19.22 -4.01 -0.77
CA ASN A 58 18.00 -3.34 -1.21
C ASN A 58 18.36 -1.89 -1.53
N ASP A 59 18.45 -1.56 -2.81
CA ASP A 59 18.83 -0.23 -3.25
C ASP A 59 17.84 0.86 -2.79
N ARG A 60 16.56 0.52 -2.63
CA ARG A 60 15.55 1.43 -2.08
C ARG A 60 15.75 1.73 -0.59
N LEU A 61 16.58 0.97 0.11
CA LEU A 61 16.90 1.20 1.53
C LEU A 61 18.18 2.02 1.70
N LYS A 62 19.07 2.06 0.68
CA LYS A 62 20.39 2.69 0.79
C LYS A 62 20.30 4.17 1.20
N THR A 63 19.38 4.92 0.59
CA THR A 63 19.19 6.35 0.91
C THR A 63 18.68 6.56 2.35
N LEU A 64 17.91 5.63 2.89
CA LEU A 64 17.37 5.71 4.24
C LEU A 64 18.44 5.43 5.30
N ILE A 65 19.19 4.33 5.15
CA ILE A 65 20.25 3.95 6.10
C ILE A 65 21.50 4.84 6.01
N GLY A 66 21.61 5.66 4.97
CA GLY A 66 22.65 6.69 4.86
C GLY A 66 22.39 7.95 5.70
N ARG A 67 21.22 8.10 6.31
CA ARG A 67 20.88 9.24 7.16
C ARG A 67 21.50 9.06 8.55
N LYS A 68 22.00 10.15 9.13
CA LYS A 68 22.69 10.15 10.45
C LYS A 68 21.78 9.70 11.61
N ASN A 69 20.47 9.88 11.47
CA ASN A 69 19.47 9.55 12.48
C ASN A 69 18.76 8.21 12.22
N VAL A 70 19.23 7.40 11.27
CA VAL A 70 18.66 6.07 10.93
C VAL A 70 19.74 5.02 11.09
N THR A 71 19.48 4.01 11.93
CA THR A 71 20.42 2.91 12.18
C THR A 71 19.74 1.57 11.92
N LEU A 72 20.35 0.74 11.09
CA LEU A 72 19.91 -0.64 10.88
C LEU A 72 20.45 -1.54 12.00
N VAL A 73 19.55 -2.31 12.62
CA VAL A 73 19.86 -3.15 13.77
C VAL A 73 19.50 -4.61 13.45
N THR A 74 20.45 -5.50 13.70
CA THR A 74 20.28 -6.96 13.57
C THR A 74 20.45 -7.64 14.93
N PRO A 75 20.13 -8.95 15.05
CA PRO A 75 20.33 -9.69 16.30
C PRO A 75 21.75 -9.55 16.84
N ASP A 76 21.89 -9.08 18.08
CA ASP A 76 23.16 -8.86 18.76
C ASP A 76 23.69 -10.13 19.48
N THR A 77 22.81 -11.11 19.77
CA THR A 77 23.16 -12.37 20.42
C THR A 77 23.46 -13.49 19.41
N ALA A 78 24.28 -14.45 19.82
CA ALA A 78 24.56 -15.63 18.99
C ALA A 78 23.30 -16.45 18.69
N THR A 79 22.42 -16.64 19.69
CA THR A 79 21.14 -17.34 19.54
C THR A 79 20.19 -16.58 18.59
N GLY A 80 20.14 -15.24 18.69
CA GLY A 80 19.34 -14.41 17.80
C GLY A 80 19.83 -14.48 16.34
N ARG A 81 21.14 -14.53 16.11
CA ARG A 81 21.73 -14.74 14.77
C ARG A 81 21.45 -16.13 14.21
N ALA A 82 21.47 -17.15 15.06
CA ALA A 82 21.19 -18.54 14.65
C ALA A 82 19.70 -18.78 14.36
N LEU A 83 18.79 -18.14 15.14
CA LEU A 83 17.33 -18.28 15.04
C LEU A 83 16.64 -16.93 14.83
N PRO A 84 16.91 -16.24 13.70
CA PRO A 84 16.48 -14.84 13.51
C PRO A 84 14.95 -14.68 13.42
N ALA A 85 14.22 -15.70 13.00
CA ALA A 85 12.77 -15.70 13.01
C ALA A 85 12.21 -15.74 14.44
N LEU A 86 12.75 -16.57 15.30
CA LEU A 86 12.37 -16.66 16.70
C LEU A 86 12.76 -15.38 17.47
N TRP A 87 13.97 -14.86 17.23
CA TRP A 87 14.41 -13.57 17.80
C TRP A 87 13.39 -12.45 17.57
N ARG A 88 12.83 -12.34 16.35
CA ARG A 88 11.85 -11.31 16.02
C ARG A 88 10.50 -11.54 16.71
N VAL A 89 10.08 -12.79 16.87
CA VAL A 89 8.73 -13.12 17.32
C VAL A 89 8.62 -13.19 18.83
N TYR A 90 9.69 -13.66 19.51
CA TYR A 90 9.64 -13.92 20.94
C TYR A 90 11.01 -13.81 21.60
N GLY A 91 11.12 -13.01 22.65
CA GLY A 91 12.25 -12.89 23.56
C GLY A 91 13.39 -12.01 23.06
N GLY A 92 13.95 -12.32 21.91
CA GLY A 92 15.19 -11.69 21.43
C GLY A 92 15.03 -10.22 21.08
N LEU A 93 14.08 -9.88 20.22
CA LEU A 93 13.82 -8.50 19.79
C LEU A 93 13.35 -7.63 20.98
N THR A 94 12.42 -8.12 21.76
CA THR A 94 11.91 -7.40 22.94
C THR A 94 13.02 -7.05 23.92
N SER A 95 13.91 -8.03 24.23
CA SER A 95 15.06 -7.79 25.10
C SER A 95 16.06 -6.79 24.51
N GLN A 96 16.28 -6.84 23.18
CA GLN A 96 17.19 -5.90 22.51
C GLN A 96 16.62 -4.48 22.50
N ILE A 97 15.31 -4.30 22.24
CA ILE A 97 14.59 -3.03 22.34
C ILE A 97 14.81 -2.36 23.71
N SER A 98 14.67 -3.15 24.78
CA SER A 98 14.87 -2.65 26.16
C SER A 98 16.32 -2.24 26.41
N ARG A 99 17.31 -3.04 25.99
CA ARG A 99 18.74 -2.69 26.13
C ARG A 99 19.13 -1.46 25.33
N ASP A 100 18.55 -1.28 24.13
CA ASP A 100 18.84 -0.15 23.26
C ASP A 100 18.18 1.16 23.76
N GLY A 101 17.36 1.11 24.81
CA GLY A 101 16.68 2.26 25.39
C GLY A 101 15.67 2.89 24.42
N ILE A 102 14.90 2.06 23.73
CA ILE A 102 13.82 2.52 22.82
C ILE A 102 12.70 3.12 23.65
N GLY A 103 12.28 4.35 23.32
CA GLY A 103 11.18 5.04 23.99
C GLY A 103 9.79 4.74 23.41
N LEU A 104 9.74 4.29 22.14
CA LEU A 104 8.51 3.86 21.45
C LEU A 104 8.86 2.81 20.40
N PHE A 105 8.07 1.74 20.31
CA PHE A 105 8.25 0.71 19.28
C PHE A 105 7.06 0.63 18.33
N HIS A 106 7.30 0.63 17.02
CA HIS A 106 6.28 0.57 15.99
C HIS A 106 6.40 -0.68 15.12
N GLY A 107 5.40 -1.55 15.16
CA GLY A 107 5.19 -2.66 14.25
C GLY A 107 4.57 -2.19 12.94
N LEU A 108 5.37 -2.10 11.88
CA LEU A 108 4.98 -1.48 10.60
C LEU A 108 4.05 -2.35 9.72
N SER A 109 3.76 -3.59 10.12
CA SER A 109 3.03 -4.53 9.24
C SER A 109 2.24 -5.57 10.02
N ASN A 110 1.16 -5.15 10.66
CA ASN A 110 0.16 -5.96 11.36
C ASN A 110 0.68 -6.81 12.53
N GLU A 111 1.97 -6.75 12.88
CA GLU A 111 2.57 -7.64 13.88
C GLU A 111 3.38 -6.85 14.92
N LEU A 112 3.35 -7.34 16.16
CA LEU A 112 4.28 -7.01 17.24
C LEU A 112 4.92 -8.31 17.76
N PRO A 113 6.11 -8.26 18.42
CA PRO A 113 6.62 -9.40 19.16
C PRO A 113 5.59 -9.91 20.17
N LEU A 114 5.47 -11.22 20.34
CA LEU A 114 4.44 -11.83 21.22
C LEU A 114 4.63 -11.49 22.70
N ASP A 115 5.84 -11.10 23.10
CA ASP A 115 6.19 -10.70 24.44
C ASP A 115 6.50 -9.22 24.60
N ILE A 116 6.03 -8.38 23.65
CA ILE A 116 6.37 -6.94 23.60
C ILE A 116 6.00 -6.19 24.87
N ALA A 117 4.95 -6.61 25.58
CA ALA A 117 4.55 -6.04 26.87
C ALA A 117 5.68 -6.08 27.91
N ARG A 118 6.63 -7.02 27.82
CA ARG A 118 7.79 -7.11 28.72
C ARG A 118 8.78 -5.96 28.55
N ALA A 119 8.75 -5.26 27.41
CA ALA A 119 9.61 -4.10 27.19
C ALA A 119 9.19 -2.90 28.06
N GLY A 120 7.93 -2.84 28.53
CA GLY A 120 7.42 -1.77 29.37
C GLY A 120 7.39 -0.40 28.69
N ILE A 121 7.34 -0.37 27.36
CA ILE A 121 7.37 0.87 26.57
C ILE A 121 6.09 1.03 25.75
N PRO A 122 5.69 2.25 25.38
CA PRO A 122 4.62 2.50 24.43
C PRO A 122 4.87 1.82 23.09
N THR A 123 3.80 1.23 22.55
CA THR A 123 3.85 0.50 21.27
C THR A 123 2.76 0.96 20.33
N VAL A 124 3.11 1.03 19.05
CA VAL A 124 2.18 1.31 17.97
C VAL A 124 2.22 0.14 16.98
N VAL A 125 1.09 -0.20 16.38
CA VAL A 125 1.03 -1.15 15.27
C VAL A 125 0.24 -0.57 14.12
N THR A 126 0.79 -0.60 12.90
CA THR A 126 0.00 -0.32 11.71
C THR A 126 -0.69 -1.59 11.23
N VAL A 127 -2.01 -1.52 11.08
CA VAL A 127 -2.84 -2.56 10.48
C VAL A 127 -3.21 -2.13 9.05
N HIS A 128 -2.82 -2.95 8.09
CA HIS A 128 -3.05 -2.67 6.67
C HIS A 128 -4.40 -3.17 6.17
N ASP A 129 -4.81 -4.33 6.62
CA ASP A 129 -6.10 -4.93 6.28
C ASP A 129 -6.38 -6.15 7.18
N LEU A 130 -7.62 -6.63 7.10
CA LEU A 130 -8.05 -7.91 7.63
C LEU A 130 -8.74 -8.73 6.52
N ILE A 131 -8.20 -8.67 5.30
CA ILE A 131 -8.77 -9.33 4.09
C ILE A 131 -8.95 -10.83 4.32
N PHE A 132 -8.02 -11.48 5.00
CA PHE A 132 -8.11 -12.91 5.29
C PHE A 132 -9.34 -13.29 6.15
N ARG A 133 -9.96 -12.33 6.84
CA ARG A 133 -11.21 -12.48 7.59
C ARG A 133 -12.42 -12.19 6.72
N ARG A 134 -12.33 -11.19 5.82
CA ARG A 134 -13.43 -10.77 4.93
C ARG A 134 -13.58 -11.69 3.72
N LEU A 135 -12.46 -12.16 3.15
CA LEU A 135 -12.39 -13.05 1.99
C LEU A 135 -11.56 -14.31 2.35
N PRO A 136 -12.09 -15.17 3.24
CA PRO A 136 -11.37 -16.34 3.73
C PRO A 136 -10.96 -17.32 2.63
N GLU A 137 -11.69 -17.37 1.53
CA GLU A 137 -11.43 -18.21 0.35
C GLU A 137 -10.13 -17.82 -0.38
N CYS A 138 -9.64 -16.61 -0.20
CA CYS A 138 -8.39 -16.14 -0.80
C CYS A 138 -7.13 -16.65 -0.05
N TYR A 139 -7.29 -17.31 1.11
CA TYR A 139 -6.19 -17.71 1.98
C TYR A 139 -6.31 -19.16 2.44
N LYS A 140 -5.17 -19.81 2.64
CA LYS A 140 -5.14 -21.17 3.23
C LYS A 140 -5.60 -21.12 4.70
N PRO A 141 -6.35 -22.13 5.18
CA PRO A 141 -6.85 -22.15 6.57
C PRO A 141 -5.76 -21.96 7.62
N VAL A 142 -4.59 -22.60 7.44
CA VAL A 142 -3.45 -22.49 8.37
C VAL A 142 -2.90 -21.06 8.41
N ASP A 143 -2.71 -20.43 7.24
CA ASP A 143 -2.22 -19.05 7.16
C ASP A 143 -3.20 -18.08 7.84
N ARG A 144 -4.51 -18.30 7.64
CA ARG A 144 -5.57 -17.52 8.29
C ARG A 144 -5.50 -17.60 9.81
N ALA A 145 -5.35 -18.80 10.37
CA ALA A 145 -5.25 -18.99 11.80
C ALA A 145 -4.00 -18.30 12.39
N ILE A 146 -2.87 -18.38 11.69
CA ILE A 146 -1.61 -17.72 12.10
C ILE A 146 -1.77 -16.19 12.03
N TYR A 147 -2.36 -15.64 10.95
CA TYR A 147 -2.56 -14.20 10.81
C TYR A 147 -3.56 -13.70 11.85
N ASP A 148 -4.67 -14.41 12.05
CA ASP A 148 -5.68 -14.02 13.03
C ASP A 148 -5.11 -13.92 14.45
N TYR A 149 -4.35 -14.93 14.87
CA TYR A 149 -3.67 -14.92 16.16
C TYR A 149 -2.71 -13.73 16.31
N LYS A 150 -1.82 -13.53 15.33
CA LYS A 150 -0.79 -12.50 15.40
C LYS A 150 -1.36 -11.09 15.33
N PHE A 151 -2.34 -10.85 14.45
CA PHE A 151 -2.92 -9.52 14.24
C PHE A 151 -3.80 -9.13 15.42
N ARG A 152 -4.61 -10.09 15.93
CA ARG A 152 -5.38 -9.88 17.16
C ARG A 152 -4.46 -9.56 18.32
N HIS A 153 -3.42 -10.38 18.53
CA HIS A 153 -2.43 -10.15 19.58
C HIS A 153 -1.78 -8.76 19.47
N ALA A 154 -1.38 -8.35 18.27
CA ALA A 154 -0.80 -7.03 18.06
C ALA A 154 -1.78 -5.90 18.37
N CYS A 155 -3.05 -6.02 17.95
CA CYS A 155 -4.08 -5.04 18.24
C CYS A 155 -4.40 -4.95 19.76
N GLU A 156 -4.46 -6.08 20.45
CA GLU A 156 -4.76 -6.13 21.89
C GLU A 156 -3.63 -5.51 22.72
N ASN A 157 -2.37 -5.79 22.36
CA ASN A 157 -1.18 -5.39 23.13
C ASN A 157 -0.55 -4.06 22.71
N ALA A 158 -0.89 -3.49 21.56
CA ALA A 158 -0.44 -2.15 21.19
C ALA A 158 -1.03 -1.08 22.10
N THR A 159 -0.29 -0.03 22.42
CA THR A 159 -0.80 1.18 23.09
C THR A 159 -1.74 1.93 22.14
N ARG A 160 -1.34 2.09 20.87
CA ARG A 160 -2.15 2.69 19.81
C ARG A 160 -2.12 1.81 18.55
N ILE A 161 -3.16 1.88 17.78
CA ILE A 161 -3.28 1.21 16.48
C ILE A 161 -3.41 2.27 15.40
N ILE A 162 -2.63 2.17 14.35
CA ILE A 162 -2.81 2.95 13.13
C ILE A 162 -3.55 2.09 12.13
N ALA A 163 -4.74 2.50 11.74
CA ALA A 163 -5.48 1.95 10.61
C ALA A 163 -5.20 2.81 9.36
N ILE A 164 -4.94 2.18 8.22
CA ILE A 164 -4.61 2.91 6.97
C ILE A 164 -5.84 3.43 6.23
N SER A 165 -7.04 3.11 6.71
CA SER A 165 -8.34 3.56 6.18
C SER A 165 -9.42 3.46 7.25
N GLU A 166 -10.56 4.15 7.04
CA GLU A 166 -11.76 3.97 7.86
C GLU A 166 -12.27 2.52 7.80
N ARG A 167 -12.24 1.93 6.61
CA ARG A 167 -12.61 0.53 6.43
C ARG A 167 -11.76 -0.41 7.27
N THR A 168 -10.45 -0.20 7.31
CA THR A 168 -9.54 -1.02 8.16
C THR A 168 -9.84 -0.79 9.66
N ARG A 169 -10.14 0.45 10.09
CA ARG A 169 -10.58 0.73 11.47
C ARG A 169 -11.85 -0.06 11.80
N ASP A 170 -12.85 -0.01 10.93
CA ASP A 170 -14.14 -0.66 11.13
C ASP A 170 -13.98 -2.19 11.21
N ASP A 171 -13.12 -2.77 10.37
CA ASP A 171 -12.77 -4.19 10.45
C ASP A 171 -12.11 -4.56 11.79
N ILE A 172 -11.20 -3.73 12.29
CA ILE A 172 -10.55 -3.97 13.60
C ILE A 172 -11.59 -3.93 14.73
N VAL A 173 -12.48 -2.94 14.71
CA VAL A 173 -13.55 -2.81 15.69
C VAL A 173 -14.51 -4.01 15.64
N GLU A 174 -15.01 -4.32 14.45
CA GLU A 174 -16.01 -5.37 14.24
C GLU A 174 -15.45 -6.78 14.52
N LEU A 175 -14.26 -7.08 13.97
CA LEU A 175 -13.73 -8.45 13.99
C LEU A 175 -12.89 -8.77 15.23
N TYR A 176 -12.33 -7.76 15.88
CA TYR A 176 -11.48 -7.94 17.06
C TYR A 176 -12.04 -7.31 18.34
N GLY A 177 -13.12 -6.54 18.26
CA GLY A 177 -13.73 -5.88 19.42
C GLY A 177 -12.87 -4.79 20.05
N ILE A 178 -11.91 -4.24 19.30
CA ILE A 178 -11.03 -3.18 19.78
C ILE A 178 -11.81 -1.87 19.87
N LYS A 179 -11.62 -1.15 20.99
CA LYS A 179 -12.29 0.14 21.21
C LYS A 179 -11.85 1.18 20.18
N PRO A 180 -12.76 1.91 19.51
CA PRO A 180 -12.40 2.91 18.49
C PRO A 180 -11.41 3.95 18.98
N GLY A 181 -11.49 4.37 20.26
CA GLY A 181 -10.57 5.34 20.87
C GLY A 181 -9.10 4.89 20.93
N LYS A 182 -8.80 3.60 20.68
CA LYS A 182 -7.44 3.07 20.59
C LYS A 182 -6.86 3.16 19.16
N ILE A 183 -7.69 3.51 18.16
CA ILE A 183 -7.34 3.44 16.74
C ILE A 183 -7.25 4.87 16.17
N ASP A 184 -6.13 5.18 15.54
CA ASP A 184 -5.93 6.39 14.74
C ASP A 184 -5.99 6.03 13.26
N ILE A 185 -6.68 6.85 12.44
CA ILE A 185 -6.66 6.70 11.00
C ILE A 185 -5.54 7.57 10.46
N VAL A 186 -4.57 6.95 9.79
CA VAL A 186 -3.44 7.67 9.19
C VAL A 186 -3.31 7.23 7.73
N TYR A 187 -3.83 8.06 6.84
CA TYR A 187 -3.77 7.81 5.41
C TYR A 187 -2.36 7.99 4.87
N GLN A 188 -1.96 7.12 3.94
CA GLN A 188 -0.71 7.24 3.20
C GLN A 188 -0.97 7.75 1.78
N GLY A 189 0.00 8.48 1.22
CA GLY A 189 0.01 8.81 -0.20
C GLY A 189 0.74 7.77 -1.04
N CYS A 190 0.82 8.01 -2.34
CA CYS A 190 1.69 7.27 -3.25
C CYS A 190 3.09 7.91 -3.34
N ASP A 191 4.00 7.27 -4.04
CA ASP A 191 5.33 7.81 -4.32
C ASP A 191 5.21 9.11 -5.16
N PRO A 192 5.89 10.20 -4.78
CA PRO A 192 5.83 11.47 -5.50
C PRO A 192 6.17 11.41 -6.99
N GLN A 193 6.92 10.39 -7.44
CA GLN A 193 7.26 10.22 -8.86
C GLN A 193 6.02 10.13 -9.78
N PHE A 194 4.86 9.67 -9.25
CA PHE A 194 3.63 9.59 -10.03
C PHE A 194 3.04 10.96 -10.36
N ALA A 195 3.37 12.00 -9.60
CA ALA A 195 2.93 13.37 -9.86
C ALA A 195 3.89 14.14 -10.78
N VAL A 196 5.08 13.59 -11.07
CA VAL A 196 6.06 14.23 -11.94
C VAL A 196 5.65 14.04 -13.40
N PRO A 197 5.57 15.12 -14.21
CA PRO A 197 5.32 15.00 -15.65
C PRO A 197 6.36 14.11 -16.33
N VAL A 198 5.88 13.19 -17.15
CA VAL A 198 6.75 12.28 -17.92
C VAL A 198 7.14 12.95 -19.22
N ASP A 199 8.46 13.08 -19.50
CA ASP A 199 8.98 13.64 -20.74
C ASP A 199 8.75 12.72 -21.94
N ASP A 200 8.81 13.27 -23.15
CA ASP A 200 8.54 12.55 -24.38
C ASP A 200 9.54 11.42 -24.64
N ALA A 201 10.82 11.63 -24.32
CA ALA A 201 11.85 10.59 -24.49
C ALA A 201 11.55 9.35 -23.60
N THR A 202 11.08 9.58 -22.36
CA THR A 202 10.65 8.51 -21.46
C THR A 202 9.38 7.84 -21.96
N ARG A 203 8.41 8.61 -22.48
CA ARG A 203 7.17 8.07 -23.11
C ARG A 203 7.52 7.16 -24.28
N ASP A 204 8.36 7.61 -25.20
CA ASP A 204 8.76 6.87 -26.39
C ASP A 204 9.53 5.59 -26.02
N ARG A 205 10.47 5.70 -25.09
CA ARG A 205 11.23 4.54 -24.58
C ARG A 205 10.30 3.49 -23.96
N VAL A 206 9.37 3.91 -23.09
CA VAL A 206 8.46 2.99 -22.41
C VAL A 206 7.43 2.42 -23.39
N ARG A 207 6.92 3.23 -24.33
CA ARG A 207 6.02 2.77 -25.39
C ARG A 207 6.67 1.69 -26.25
N ALA A 208 7.90 1.94 -26.71
CA ALA A 208 8.65 0.97 -27.50
C ALA A 208 9.00 -0.30 -26.70
N LYS A 209 9.46 -0.14 -25.45
CA LYS A 209 9.88 -1.25 -24.59
C LYS A 209 8.74 -2.26 -24.34
N TYR A 210 7.53 -1.77 -24.15
CA TYR A 210 6.36 -2.62 -23.86
C TYR A 210 5.43 -2.76 -25.07
N ASN A 211 5.81 -2.21 -26.24
CA ASN A 211 4.99 -2.17 -27.45
C ASN A 211 3.56 -1.69 -27.14
N LEU A 212 3.41 -0.56 -26.41
CA LEU A 212 2.12 -0.10 -25.93
C LEU A 212 1.21 0.35 -27.07
N PRO A 213 -0.08 0.02 -27.04
CA PRO A 213 -1.06 0.56 -27.96
C PRO A 213 -1.25 2.05 -27.72
N GLU A 214 -1.82 2.75 -28.67
CA GLU A 214 -2.10 4.18 -28.55
C GLU A 214 -3.15 4.47 -27.46
N ARG A 215 -4.20 3.65 -27.41
CA ARG A 215 -5.35 3.82 -26.53
C ARG A 215 -5.56 2.59 -25.65
N TYR A 216 -5.40 2.75 -24.33
CA TYR A 216 -5.52 1.60 -23.42
C TYR A 216 -6.07 1.95 -22.04
N ILE A 217 -6.66 0.93 -21.43
CA ILE A 217 -7.00 0.87 -20.02
C ILE A 217 -5.85 0.18 -19.28
N ILE A 218 -5.41 0.71 -18.17
CA ILE A 218 -4.35 0.10 -17.35
C ILE A 218 -4.91 -0.46 -16.04
N ALA A 219 -4.51 -1.69 -15.67
CA ALA A 219 -4.80 -2.31 -14.39
C ALA A 219 -3.50 -2.71 -13.69
N VAL A 220 -3.15 -2.04 -12.59
CA VAL A 220 -1.89 -2.28 -11.86
C VAL A 220 -2.16 -3.00 -10.54
N GLY A 221 -1.44 -4.08 -10.29
CA GLY A 221 -1.52 -4.86 -9.06
C GLY A 221 -1.30 -6.35 -9.28
N THR A 222 -1.24 -7.13 -8.20
CA THR A 222 -1.15 -8.59 -8.29
C THR A 222 -2.34 -9.14 -9.10
N VAL A 223 -2.06 -10.04 -10.03
CA VAL A 223 -3.11 -10.70 -10.82
C VAL A 223 -3.66 -11.87 -10.00
N GLU A 224 -4.80 -11.64 -9.35
CA GLU A 224 -5.44 -12.56 -8.41
C GLU A 224 -6.95 -12.35 -8.33
N HIS A 225 -7.72 -13.35 -7.89
CA HIS A 225 -9.20 -13.31 -7.83
C HIS A 225 -9.76 -12.07 -7.13
N ARG A 226 -9.18 -11.68 -6.02
CA ARG A 226 -9.59 -10.52 -5.25
C ARG A 226 -9.49 -9.20 -6.03
N LYS A 227 -8.47 -9.08 -6.91
CA LYS A 227 -8.25 -7.88 -7.74
C LYS A 227 -9.16 -7.80 -8.96
N ASN A 228 -9.83 -8.90 -9.33
CA ASN A 228 -10.95 -8.96 -10.26
C ASN A 228 -10.67 -8.40 -11.67
N GLN A 229 -9.46 -8.60 -12.21
CA GLN A 229 -9.11 -8.14 -13.57
C GLN A 229 -10.00 -8.77 -14.65
N LEU A 230 -10.64 -9.91 -14.37
CA LEU A 230 -11.61 -10.54 -15.30
C LEU A 230 -12.79 -9.63 -15.63
N GLN A 231 -13.23 -8.73 -14.72
CA GLN A 231 -14.28 -7.76 -15.03
C GLN A 231 -13.87 -6.85 -16.19
N ALA A 232 -12.64 -6.30 -16.15
CA ALA A 232 -12.11 -5.47 -17.22
C ALA A 232 -11.93 -6.25 -18.54
N VAL A 233 -11.49 -7.52 -18.47
CA VAL A 233 -11.37 -8.39 -19.65
C VAL A 233 -12.74 -8.61 -20.31
N ARG A 234 -13.76 -8.95 -19.53
CA ARG A 234 -15.12 -9.17 -20.04
C ARG A 234 -15.72 -7.90 -20.65
N ALA A 235 -15.52 -6.76 -19.97
CA ALA A 235 -15.98 -5.47 -20.45
C ALA A 235 -15.31 -5.06 -21.77
N LEU A 236 -14.03 -5.41 -21.98
CA LEU A 236 -13.26 -5.03 -23.17
C LEU A 236 -13.89 -5.51 -24.48
N ARG A 237 -14.61 -6.64 -24.47
CA ARG A 237 -15.35 -7.13 -25.63
C ARG A 237 -16.38 -6.12 -26.17
N HIS A 238 -16.95 -5.32 -25.26
CA HIS A 238 -18.00 -4.35 -25.56
C HIS A 238 -17.48 -2.92 -25.79
N LEU A 239 -16.17 -2.72 -25.71
CA LEU A 239 -15.50 -1.42 -25.93
C LEU A 239 -14.96 -1.33 -27.37
N PRO A 240 -14.69 -0.10 -27.87
CA PRO A 240 -14.13 0.13 -29.20
C PRO A 240 -12.92 -0.77 -29.50
N ALA A 241 -12.80 -1.22 -30.76
CA ALA A 241 -11.78 -2.21 -31.15
C ALA A 241 -10.33 -1.71 -31.01
N ASP A 242 -10.12 -0.39 -31.05
CA ASP A 242 -8.84 0.28 -30.88
C ASP A 242 -8.37 0.37 -29.40
N VAL A 243 -9.27 0.06 -28.45
CA VAL A 243 -8.94 0.08 -27.02
C VAL A 243 -8.35 -1.26 -26.60
N SER A 244 -7.23 -1.22 -25.89
CA SER A 244 -6.57 -2.40 -25.31
C SER A 244 -6.60 -2.37 -23.77
N LEU A 245 -6.35 -3.51 -23.14
CA LEU A 245 -6.19 -3.64 -21.69
C LEU A 245 -4.75 -4.07 -21.37
N ILE A 246 -4.05 -3.25 -20.59
CA ILE A 246 -2.70 -3.53 -20.10
C ILE A 246 -2.78 -3.89 -18.61
N ILE A 247 -2.48 -5.12 -18.27
CA ILE A 247 -2.45 -5.61 -16.89
C ILE A 247 -0.99 -5.67 -16.44
N VAL A 248 -0.65 -4.97 -15.36
CA VAL A 248 0.73 -4.86 -14.85
C VAL A 248 0.82 -5.46 -13.45
N GLY A 249 1.65 -6.48 -13.26
CA GLY A 249 1.90 -7.00 -11.92
C GLY A 249 2.43 -8.43 -11.84
N GLY A 250 2.75 -8.84 -10.60
CA GLY A 250 3.00 -10.24 -10.26
C GLY A 250 1.70 -11.06 -10.32
N HIS A 251 1.79 -12.40 -10.26
CA HIS A 251 0.60 -13.21 -10.50
C HIS A 251 0.47 -14.43 -9.62
N ASN A 252 -0.78 -14.72 -9.29
CA ASN A 252 -1.23 -16.05 -8.93
C ASN A 252 -1.38 -16.89 -10.22
N LYS A 253 -0.65 -18.02 -10.29
CA LYS A 253 -0.60 -18.86 -11.49
C LYS A 253 -1.98 -19.36 -11.95
N ASP A 254 -2.86 -19.65 -11.01
CA ASP A 254 -4.19 -20.20 -11.31
C ASP A 254 -5.09 -19.12 -11.92
N TYR A 255 -5.16 -17.96 -11.29
CA TYR A 255 -5.98 -16.86 -11.80
C TYR A 255 -5.48 -16.30 -13.14
N VAL A 256 -4.17 -16.31 -13.38
CA VAL A 256 -3.62 -15.96 -14.71
C VAL A 256 -4.10 -16.92 -15.79
N ARG A 257 -4.23 -18.21 -15.48
CA ARG A 257 -4.80 -19.20 -16.41
C ARG A 257 -6.28 -18.91 -16.69
N ASP A 258 -7.04 -18.51 -15.67
CA ASP A 258 -8.44 -18.12 -15.85
C ASP A 258 -8.55 -16.87 -16.72
N VAL A 259 -7.72 -15.85 -16.49
CA VAL A 259 -7.65 -14.64 -17.34
C VAL A 259 -7.30 -15.01 -18.78
N ALA A 260 -6.28 -15.84 -19.00
CA ALA A 260 -5.87 -16.25 -20.35
C ALA A 260 -6.96 -17.06 -21.07
N ARG A 261 -7.67 -17.93 -20.35
CA ARG A 261 -8.80 -18.69 -20.90
C ARG A 261 -9.94 -17.77 -21.33
N GLU A 262 -10.30 -16.80 -20.49
CA GLU A 262 -11.35 -15.82 -20.81
C GLU A 262 -10.96 -14.95 -22.00
N VAL A 263 -9.71 -14.47 -22.05
CA VAL A 263 -9.18 -13.71 -23.20
C VAL A 263 -9.29 -14.49 -24.50
N ALA A 264 -8.92 -15.77 -24.48
CA ALA A 264 -9.02 -16.64 -25.65
C ALA A 264 -10.49 -16.88 -26.04
N ALA A 265 -11.36 -17.19 -25.09
CA ALA A 265 -12.78 -17.45 -25.32
C ALA A 265 -13.51 -16.23 -25.92
N LEU A 266 -13.08 -15.02 -25.57
CA LEU A 266 -13.64 -13.76 -26.05
C LEU A 266 -12.96 -13.23 -27.32
N GLY A 267 -11.92 -13.90 -27.85
CA GLY A 267 -11.16 -13.46 -29.02
C GLY A 267 -10.38 -12.17 -28.81
N LEU A 268 -9.88 -11.91 -27.59
CA LEU A 268 -9.23 -10.66 -27.20
C LEU A 268 -7.69 -10.75 -27.12
N ALA A 269 -7.08 -11.79 -27.71
CA ALA A 269 -5.63 -12.05 -27.57
C ALA A 269 -4.76 -10.85 -28.00
N ASP A 270 -5.15 -10.11 -29.03
CA ASP A 270 -4.41 -8.95 -29.55
C ASP A 270 -4.66 -7.67 -28.74
N ARG A 271 -5.70 -7.66 -27.88
CA ARG A 271 -6.12 -6.49 -27.12
C ARG A 271 -5.79 -6.55 -25.62
N VAL A 272 -5.39 -7.72 -25.08
CA VAL A 272 -5.05 -7.88 -23.67
C VAL A 272 -3.57 -8.24 -23.53
N ARG A 273 -2.84 -7.46 -22.74
CA ARG A 273 -1.41 -7.71 -22.45
C ARG A 273 -1.15 -7.80 -20.97
N LEU A 274 -0.40 -8.82 -20.57
CA LEU A 274 0.06 -9.01 -19.20
C LEU A 274 1.55 -8.70 -19.11
N LEU A 275 1.90 -7.57 -18.46
CA LEU A 275 3.27 -7.13 -18.26
C LEU A 275 3.78 -7.59 -16.89
N LYS A 276 4.86 -8.37 -16.92
CA LYS A 276 5.51 -8.95 -15.73
C LYS A 276 6.83 -8.25 -15.47
N GLY A 277 7.20 -8.12 -14.18
CA GLY A 277 8.51 -7.63 -13.79
C GLY A 277 8.78 -6.20 -14.25
N VAL A 278 7.75 -5.39 -14.40
CA VAL A 278 7.89 -3.97 -14.77
C VAL A 278 8.67 -3.25 -13.66
N PRO A 279 9.80 -2.59 -13.98
CA PRO A 279 10.51 -1.76 -13.03
C PRO A 279 9.61 -0.65 -12.49
N PHE A 280 9.75 -0.34 -11.19
CA PHE A 280 8.96 0.70 -10.54
C PHE A 280 9.10 2.06 -11.23
N ALA A 281 10.28 2.37 -11.76
CA ALA A 281 10.56 3.62 -12.50
C ALA A 281 9.78 3.76 -13.83
N ASP A 282 9.29 2.66 -14.41
CA ASP A 282 8.51 2.71 -15.65
C ASP A 282 7.00 2.88 -15.39
N LEU A 283 6.53 2.65 -14.14
CA LEU A 283 5.10 2.72 -13.80
C LEU A 283 4.48 4.11 -14.02
N PRO A 284 5.12 5.23 -13.64
CA PRO A 284 4.58 6.56 -13.90
C PRO A 284 4.28 6.79 -15.38
N ALA A 285 5.17 6.37 -16.28
CA ALA A 285 4.98 6.52 -17.71
C ALA A 285 3.86 5.61 -18.25
N LEU A 286 3.75 4.38 -17.73
CA LEU A 286 2.66 3.47 -18.08
C LEU A 286 1.30 4.03 -17.65
N TYR A 287 1.20 4.65 -16.48
CA TYR A 287 -0.02 5.35 -16.08
C TYR A 287 -0.26 6.57 -16.96
N ALA A 288 0.70 7.50 -17.05
CA ALA A 288 0.52 8.78 -17.74
C ALA A 288 0.14 8.67 -19.23
N MET A 289 0.41 7.52 -19.87
CA MET A 289 0.00 7.24 -21.24
C MET A 289 -1.33 6.47 -21.35
N ALA A 290 -1.90 6.00 -20.23
CA ALA A 290 -3.19 5.31 -20.23
C ALA A 290 -4.34 6.30 -20.39
N THR A 291 -5.44 5.87 -21.03
CA THR A 291 -6.65 6.67 -21.15
C THR A 291 -7.48 6.61 -19.87
N VAL A 292 -7.55 5.43 -19.25
CA VAL A 292 -8.30 5.15 -18.01
C VAL A 292 -7.52 4.12 -17.18
N ALA A 293 -7.55 4.26 -15.86
CA ALA A 293 -7.08 3.23 -14.96
C ALA A 293 -8.25 2.40 -14.42
N SER A 294 -8.02 1.10 -14.23
CA SER A 294 -9.01 0.16 -13.70
C SER A 294 -8.53 -0.46 -12.41
N TYR A 295 -9.31 -0.34 -11.34
CA TYR A 295 -9.02 -0.94 -10.06
C TYR A 295 -10.28 -1.53 -9.41
N THR A 296 -10.72 -2.67 -9.94
CA THR A 296 -12.01 -3.30 -9.61
C THR A 296 -11.89 -4.35 -8.51
N SER A 297 -10.96 -4.16 -7.59
CA SER A 297 -10.72 -5.06 -6.47
C SER A 297 -11.96 -5.20 -5.57
N ARG A 298 -12.29 -6.44 -5.21
CA ARG A 298 -13.44 -6.75 -4.34
C ARG A 298 -13.25 -6.26 -2.91
N TYR A 299 -12.02 -6.26 -2.44
CA TYR A 299 -11.68 -5.77 -1.10
C TYR A 299 -10.22 -5.34 -1.00
N GLU A 300 -9.97 -4.19 -0.35
CA GLU A 300 -8.65 -3.63 -0.14
C GLU A 300 -8.51 -3.03 1.26
N GLY A 301 -7.26 -2.85 1.69
CA GLY A 301 -6.97 -2.08 2.90
C GLY A 301 -7.00 -0.58 2.66
N PHE A 302 -6.60 -0.09 1.44
CA PHE A 302 -6.71 1.32 1.07
C PHE A 302 -6.94 1.51 -0.43
N GLY A 303 -5.93 1.49 -1.28
CA GLY A 303 -6.12 1.71 -2.72
C GLY A 303 -5.04 2.60 -3.32
N ILE A 304 -3.78 2.36 -2.96
CA ILE A 304 -2.64 3.13 -3.49
C ILE A 304 -2.64 3.24 -5.02
N PRO A 305 -2.95 2.17 -5.82
CA PRO A 305 -2.99 2.29 -7.27
C PRO A 305 -4.04 3.29 -7.80
N VAL A 306 -5.10 3.57 -7.04
CA VAL A 306 -6.07 4.62 -7.38
C VAL A 306 -5.42 6.00 -7.24
N ILE A 307 -4.68 6.22 -6.14
CA ILE A 307 -3.95 7.47 -5.89
C ILE A 307 -2.82 7.65 -6.92
N GLU A 308 -2.10 6.58 -7.26
CA GLU A 308 -1.05 6.58 -8.30
C GLU A 308 -1.62 7.04 -9.66
N ALA A 309 -2.74 6.46 -10.07
CA ALA A 309 -3.39 6.83 -11.32
C ALA A 309 -3.83 8.30 -11.36
N ILE A 310 -4.51 8.77 -10.30
CA ILE A 310 -4.97 10.17 -10.20
C ILE A 310 -3.76 11.12 -10.20
N SER A 311 -2.69 10.80 -9.46
CA SER A 311 -1.45 11.58 -9.43
C SER A 311 -0.83 11.68 -10.82
N ALA A 312 -0.80 10.57 -11.57
CA ALA A 312 -0.30 10.51 -12.94
C ALA A 312 -1.23 11.18 -13.97
N GLY A 313 -2.37 11.72 -13.55
CA GLY A 313 -3.32 12.42 -14.44
C GLY A 313 -4.27 11.50 -15.18
N VAL A 314 -4.58 10.33 -14.62
CA VAL A 314 -5.45 9.33 -15.25
C VAL A 314 -6.70 9.11 -14.40
N PRO A 315 -7.92 9.24 -14.97
CA PRO A 315 -9.15 8.96 -14.25
C PRO A 315 -9.29 7.46 -14.00
N VAL A 316 -10.03 7.09 -12.96
CA VAL A 316 -10.09 5.71 -12.48
C VAL A 316 -11.52 5.17 -12.53
N ILE A 317 -11.67 3.91 -12.99
CA ILE A 317 -12.82 3.07 -12.70
C ILE A 317 -12.43 2.20 -11.49
N ALA A 318 -13.13 2.35 -10.37
CA ALA A 318 -12.88 1.61 -9.14
C ALA A 318 -14.10 0.81 -8.71
N ALA A 319 -13.89 -0.26 -7.95
CA ALA A 319 -15.01 -0.97 -7.34
C ALA A 319 -15.54 -0.21 -6.11
N THR A 320 -16.86 -0.28 -5.90
CA THR A 320 -17.50 0.16 -4.65
C THR A 320 -17.48 -0.93 -3.58
N GLY A 321 -17.80 -0.57 -2.34
CA GLY A 321 -18.02 -1.51 -1.23
C GLY A 321 -16.77 -1.86 -0.40
N SER A 322 -15.64 -1.15 -0.63
CA SER A 322 -14.46 -1.27 0.22
C SER A 322 -13.91 0.13 0.57
N CYS A 323 -12.60 0.29 0.66
CA CYS A 323 -11.96 1.57 0.96
C CYS A 323 -11.58 2.40 -0.29
N LEU A 324 -11.97 1.97 -1.48
CA LEU A 324 -11.52 2.64 -2.71
C LEU A 324 -12.15 4.02 -2.88
N GLU A 325 -13.36 4.23 -2.34
CA GLU A 325 -14.00 5.54 -2.25
C GLU A 325 -13.19 6.51 -1.36
N GLU A 326 -12.59 6.00 -0.28
CA GLU A 326 -11.71 6.79 0.58
C GLU A 326 -10.41 7.18 -0.14
N ALA A 327 -9.90 6.31 -1.02
CA ALA A 327 -8.64 6.55 -1.73
C ALA A 327 -8.80 7.50 -2.91
N GLY A 328 -9.87 7.38 -3.69
CA GLY A 328 -10.06 8.12 -4.94
C GLY A 328 -10.98 9.33 -4.83
N GLY A 329 -11.91 9.35 -3.84
CA GLY A 329 -12.90 10.41 -3.68
C GLY A 329 -13.60 10.75 -5.00
N PRO A 330 -13.75 12.03 -5.36
CA PRO A 330 -14.42 12.45 -6.60
C PRO A 330 -13.55 12.23 -7.88
N GLY A 331 -12.35 11.70 -7.76
CA GLY A 331 -11.43 11.44 -8.89
C GLY A 331 -11.65 10.10 -9.60
N ALA A 332 -12.65 9.32 -9.16
CA ALA A 332 -12.94 8.01 -9.75
C ALA A 332 -14.45 7.84 -9.99
N VAL A 333 -14.78 6.93 -10.91
CA VAL A 333 -16.15 6.41 -11.08
C VAL A 333 -16.22 5.06 -10.39
N TYR A 334 -17.18 4.90 -9.48
CA TYR A 334 -17.34 3.69 -8.67
C TYR A 334 -18.45 2.81 -9.22
N ILE A 335 -18.13 1.52 -9.38
CA ILE A 335 -19.04 0.53 -9.94
C ILE A 335 -19.08 -0.73 -9.06
N SER A 336 -20.15 -1.50 -9.18
CA SER A 336 -20.19 -2.83 -8.56
C SER A 336 -19.09 -3.74 -9.16
N PRO A 337 -18.31 -4.45 -8.33
CA PRO A 337 -17.31 -5.40 -8.81
C PRO A 337 -17.91 -6.61 -9.55
N ASP A 338 -19.23 -6.77 -9.51
CA ASP A 338 -19.96 -7.86 -10.15
C ASP A 338 -20.70 -7.44 -11.44
N SER A 339 -20.73 -6.13 -11.77
CA SER A 339 -21.43 -5.62 -12.95
C SER A 339 -20.46 -5.29 -14.08
N VAL A 340 -20.46 -6.14 -15.13
CA VAL A 340 -19.73 -5.87 -16.38
C VAL A 340 -20.35 -4.70 -17.13
N ASP A 341 -21.68 -4.58 -17.14
CA ASP A 341 -22.38 -3.51 -17.85
C ASP A 341 -22.05 -2.15 -17.24
N ALA A 342 -22.06 -2.01 -15.91
CA ALA A 342 -21.65 -0.77 -15.24
C ALA A 342 -20.18 -0.39 -15.57
N TYR A 343 -19.30 -1.39 -15.71
CA TYR A 343 -17.94 -1.15 -16.17
C TYR A 343 -17.91 -0.62 -17.60
N VAL A 344 -18.68 -1.23 -18.52
CA VAL A 344 -18.76 -0.82 -19.92
C VAL A 344 -19.25 0.62 -20.04
N ASP A 345 -20.32 0.97 -19.31
CA ASP A 345 -20.89 2.31 -19.33
C ASP A 345 -19.89 3.35 -18.80
N ALA A 346 -19.25 3.08 -17.67
CA ALA A 346 -18.21 3.95 -17.10
C ALA A 346 -17.01 4.11 -18.05
N ALA A 347 -16.56 3.00 -18.66
CA ALA A 347 -15.43 3.03 -19.58
C ALA A 347 -15.76 3.83 -20.84
N ARG A 348 -16.93 3.60 -21.48
CA ARG A 348 -17.37 4.36 -22.66
C ARG A 348 -17.47 5.84 -22.37
N ALA A 349 -18.13 6.22 -21.27
CA ALA A 349 -18.26 7.62 -20.88
C ALA A 349 -16.89 8.33 -20.75
N MET A 350 -15.88 7.64 -20.18
CA MET A 350 -14.54 8.20 -20.06
C MET A 350 -13.76 8.17 -21.38
N LEU A 351 -13.87 7.10 -22.16
CA LEU A 351 -13.14 6.95 -23.43
C LEU A 351 -13.55 8.03 -24.45
N ASP A 352 -14.83 8.38 -24.47
CA ASP A 352 -15.40 9.28 -25.49
C ASP A 352 -15.52 10.74 -25.01
N ASN A 353 -15.25 11.02 -23.72
CA ASN A 353 -15.38 12.36 -23.14
C ASN A 353 -14.09 12.87 -22.48
N PRO A 354 -13.20 13.56 -23.21
CA PRO A 354 -12.00 14.15 -22.67
C PRO A 354 -12.25 15.17 -21.54
N ALA A 355 -13.35 15.93 -21.62
CA ALA A 355 -13.71 16.91 -20.59
C ALA A 355 -14.06 16.22 -19.26
N MET A 356 -14.79 15.11 -19.30
CA MET A 356 -15.08 14.29 -18.13
C MET A 356 -13.78 13.76 -17.50
N ARG A 357 -12.84 13.26 -18.31
CA ARG A 357 -11.55 12.79 -17.81
C ARG A 357 -10.78 13.90 -17.10
N HIS A 358 -10.74 15.09 -17.71
CA HIS A 358 -10.08 16.25 -17.13
C HIS A 358 -10.69 16.66 -15.79
N ASP A 359 -12.02 16.73 -15.71
CA ASP A 359 -12.76 17.08 -14.49
C ASP A 359 -12.51 16.07 -13.36
N LEU A 360 -12.58 14.76 -13.65
CA LEU A 360 -12.30 13.71 -12.69
C LEU A 360 -10.87 13.82 -12.13
N VAL A 361 -9.88 14.01 -13.00
CA VAL A 361 -8.48 14.17 -12.59
C VAL A 361 -8.27 15.40 -11.75
N THR A 362 -8.87 16.53 -12.13
CA THR A 362 -8.75 17.80 -11.39
C THR A 362 -9.30 17.67 -9.98
N ARG A 363 -10.55 17.22 -9.84
CA ARG A 363 -11.17 16.97 -8.53
C ARG A 363 -10.45 15.90 -7.73
N GLY A 364 -9.96 14.87 -8.42
CA GLY A 364 -9.18 13.80 -7.79
C GLY A 364 -7.86 14.31 -7.21
N ARG A 365 -7.11 15.13 -7.94
CA ARG A 365 -5.86 15.72 -7.47
C ARG A 365 -6.06 16.65 -6.27
N GLU A 366 -7.10 17.45 -6.27
CA GLU A 366 -7.47 18.27 -5.11
C GLU A 366 -7.76 17.38 -3.89
N TYR A 367 -8.51 16.30 -4.09
CA TYR A 367 -8.85 15.38 -3.01
C TYR A 367 -7.64 14.63 -2.44
N ILE A 368 -6.77 14.06 -3.29
CA ILE A 368 -5.62 13.27 -2.84
C ILE A 368 -4.50 14.14 -2.23
N ALA A 369 -4.53 15.46 -2.37
CA ALA A 369 -3.61 16.37 -1.68
C ALA A 369 -3.63 16.19 -0.14
N ARG A 370 -4.75 15.70 0.41
CA ARG A 370 -4.87 15.32 1.82
C ARG A 370 -3.94 14.17 2.24
N PHE A 371 -3.44 13.37 1.30
CA PHE A 371 -2.53 12.26 1.51
C PHE A 371 -1.06 12.64 1.31
N SER A 372 -0.73 13.93 1.47
CA SER A 372 0.64 14.42 1.30
C SER A 372 1.60 13.77 2.31
N PRO A 373 2.91 13.69 2.00
CA PRO A 373 3.92 13.20 2.95
C PRO A 373 3.92 13.96 4.28
N GLU A 374 3.63 15.26 4.27
CA GLU A 374 3.55 16.12 5.46
C GLU A 374 2.36 15.70 6.35
N ASN A 375 1.16 15.54 5.78
CA ASN A 375 -0.02 15.09 6.51
C ASN A 375 0.18 13.66 7.05
N PHE A 376 0.81 12.80 6.26
CA PHE A 376 1.12 11.44 6.68
C PHE A 376 2.10 11.43 7.86
N SER A 377 3.21 12.16 7.78
CA SER A 377 4.19 12.24 8.88
C SER A 377 3.60 12.86 10.14
N HIS A 378 2.75 13.88 10.00
CA HIS A 378 2.04 14.51 11.10
C HIS A 378 1.10 13.52 11.80
N GLY A 379 0.27 12.78 11.04
CA GLY A 379 -0.64 11.77 11.60
C GLY A 379 0.10 10.65 12.34
N LEU A 380 1.27 10.20 11.83
CA LEU A 380 2.12 9.25 12.52
C LEU A 380 2.61 9.81 13.87
N MET A 381 3.12 11.06 13.89
CA MET A 381 3.61 11.68 15.10
C MET A 381 2.51 11.99 16.13
N GLU A 382 1.30 12.35 15.68
CA GLU A 382 0.13 12.47 16.56
C GLU A 382 -0.19 11.15 17.26
N SER A 383 -0.19 10.03 16.51
CA SER A 383 -0.41 8.70 17.08
C SER A 383 0.69 8.33 18.09
N TYR A 384 1.94 8.69 17.81
CA TYR A 384 3.06 8.47 18.75
C TYR A 384 2.91 9.32 20.02
N THR A 385 2.53 10.59 19.89
CA THR A 385 2.26 11.47 21.03
C THR A 385 1.16 10.91 21.92
N LYS A 386 0.05 10.44 21.32
CA LYS A 386 -1.04 9.77 22.06
C LYS A 386 -0.60 8.46 22.72
N ALA A 387 0.40 7.78 22.17
CA ALA A 387 0.95 6.55 22.77
C ALA A 387 1.86 6.84 23.96
N LEU A 388 2.52 7.99 23.97
CA LEU A 388 3.43 8.42 25.03
C LEU A 388 2.70 9.04 26.25
N GLY A 389 1.41 9.40 26.13
CA GLY A 389 0.56 10.01 27.17
C GLY A 389 0.42 11.48 26.94
#